data_2196eb8308564a694f283f7b9ddd5b36
#
_entry.id   2196eb8308564a694f283f7b9ddd5b36
#
_cell.length_a   1.000
_cell.length_b   1.000
_cell.length_c   1.000
_cell.angle_alpha   90.00
_cell.angle_beta   90.00
_cell.angle_gamma   90.00
#
_symmetry.space_group_name_H-M   'P 1'
#
loop_
_entity.id
_entity.type
_entity.pdbx_description
1 polymer ?
#
loop_
_entity_poly.entity_id
_entity_poly.type
_entity_poly.pdbx_seq_one_letter_code
_entity_poly.pdbx_strand_id
1 'polypeptide(L)'
;MDIRKASKSLFMLAVVSLIANSVFAQNCADFTAFPSGEEEGKKLHVLYRDLMDKEQYDEAFPMWEELYTHSPAGNAYHYIDGVALYTDLALKADEAGEADKASEYKEKIIEIYDARLACKVYNDKGVVLESKAYSMSEIAYEDFEKTLEAYEDVIKENGNKTSAYILAYYADHVIWMFGNDLIGKDKARDAYLAMEAIKNANSENSDYADNWKYVIDYFGPYEPTIFDCGFFKNKLRPQYEADSDNPEVFRAILKTLYDRGCPKDDPFMVELIAKDSIQGEIERQAAIERWKTEEPDKYGLYLFSRGEIDEAEVYLKKGINMPIGEERLSDAHFAIAQINHKNGSYGTARTHYKLAANNKAGWGKPYIEIGKMYAASVRSCGNNDGFQQGVVICAALDMWGKAKSIDGSVADEANSLIGRYSGSVPTKEDAFQRGVKAGESASVGCWIGGSAIVRLRSQY
;
A
#
# COMPACT_ATOMS: atom_id res chain seq x y z
N MET A 1 -22.95 18.33 -8.79
CA MET A 1 -23.68 18.98 -9.89
C MET A 1 -22.73 19.97 -10.53
N ASP A 2 -22.32 19.64 -11.74
CA ASP A 2 -21.22 20.27 -12.46
C ASP A 2 -21.49 21.74 -12.80
N ILE A 3 -20.61 22.63 -12.37
CA ILE A 3 -20.48 23.95 -13.00
C ILE A 3 -18.98 24.33 -13.00
N ARG A 4 -18.20 23.79 -13.93
CA ARG A 4 -16.92 24.36 -14.39
C ARG A 4 -16.59 23.82 -15.79
N LYS A 5 -17.37 24.27 -16.77
CA LYS A 5 -16.96 24.25 -18.17
C LYS A 5 -17.28 25.64 -18.74
N ALA A 6 -16.27 26.46 -18.83
CA ALA A 6 -16.31 27.62 -19.72
C ALA A 6 -14.91 27.91 -20.27
N SER A 7 -14.77 27.58 -21.54
CA SER A 7 -14.28 28.40 -22.62
C SER A 7 -12.81 28.77 -22.64
N LYS A 8 -12.05 27.96 -23.39
CA LYS A 8 -10.83 28.42 -24.07
C LYS A 8 -11.26 29.41 -25.17
N SER A 9 -10.92 30.66 -25.02
CA SER A 9 -10.89 31.65 -26.10
C SER A 9 -9.61 32.47 -26.03
N LEU A 10 -8.77 32.21 -27.00
CA LEU A 10 -7.58 32.97 -27.35
C LEU A 10 -7.96 34.42 -27.63
N PHE A 11 -7.45 35.36 -26.86
CA PHE A 11 -7.29 36.75 -27.33
C PHE A 11 -5.91 37.26 -26.94
N MET A 12 -5.03 37.21 -27.93
CA MET A 12 -3.72 37.84 -27.88
C MET A 12 -3.96 39.34 -28.19
N LEU A 13 -3.90 40.19 -27.19
CA LEU A 13 -3.76 41.63 -27.38
C LEU A 13 -2.56 42.09 -26.50
N ALA A 14 -1.46 42.31 -27.21
CA ALA A 14 -0.31 42.97 -26.66
C ALA A 14 -0.69 44.43 -26.33
N VAL A 15 -1.01 44.72 -25.09
CA VAL A 15 -1.02 46.06 -24.56
C VAL A 15 0.33 46.25 -23.85
N VAL A 16 1.24 46.92 -24.54
CA VAL A 16 2.45 47.49 -23.92
C VAL A 16 1.97 48.63 -23.01
N SER A 17 1.62 48.30 -21.77
CA SER A 17 1.45 49.26 -20.70
C SER A 17 2.87 49.62 -20.19
N LEU A 18 3.32 50.78 -20.52
CA LEU A 18 4.38 51.44 -19.75
C LEU A 18 3.84 51.57 -18.31
N ILE A 19 4.11 50.58 -17.47
CA ILE A 19 3.97 50.72 -16.03
C ILE A 19 5.12 51.63 -15.64
N ALA A 20 4.81 52.93 -15.48
CA ALA A 20 5.63 53.83 -14.71
C ALA A 20 5.73 53.18 -13.32
N ASN A 21 6.88 52.61 -12.97
CA ASN A 21 7.23 52.31 -11.61
C ASN A 21 7.25 53.62 -10.84
N SER A 22 6.08 54.09 -10.43
CA SER A 22 5.98 54.98 -9.31
C SER A 22 6.38 54.14 -8.09
N VAL A 23 7.65 54.20 -7.74
CA VAL A 23 8.10 53.90 -6.39
C VAL A 23 7.36 54.94 -5.53
N PHE A 24 6.14 54.56 -5.07
CA PHE A 24 5.52 55.26 -3.97
C PHE A 24 6.51 55.12 -2.82
N ALA A 25 7.19 56.22 -2.46
CA ALA A 25 7.93 56.29 -1.23
C ALA A 25 6.92 55.98 -0.13
N GLN A 26 7.03 54.75 0.41
CA GLN A 26 6.07 54.22 1.37
C GLN A 26 6.04 55.15 2.55
N ASN A 27 4.89 55.76 2.85
CA ASN A 27 4.72 56.65 3.97
C ASN A 27 4.84 55.84 5.27
N CYS A 28 5.93 56.00 6.00
CA CYS A 28 6.15 55.35 7.30
C CYS A 28 6.05 56.39 8.43
N ALA A 29 5.24 57.42 8.26
CA ALA A 29 5.03 58.44 9.24
C ALA A 29 4.33 57.92 10.50
N ASP A 30 4.75 58.39 11.65
CA ASP A 30 4.11 58.15 12.94
C ASP A 30 3.14 59.28 13.30
N PHE A 31 2.59 59.29 14.50
CA PHE A 31 1.65 60.30 14.96
C PHE A 31 2.21 61.74 14.95
N THR A 32 3.53 61.90 14.93
CA THR A 32 4.14 63.28 14.86
C THR A 32 3.85 63.98 13.54
N ALA A 33 3.53 63.20 12.47
CA ALA A 33 3.20 63.74 11.15
C ALA A 33 1.70 64.00 10.95
N PHE A 34 0.85 63.72 11.97
CA PHE A 34 -0.58 63.92 11.83
C PHE A 34 -0.94 65.43 11.70
N PRO A 35 -1.75 65.82 10.70
CA PRO A 35 -1.92 67.23 10.34
C PRO A 35 -2.42 68.14 11.49
N SER A 36 -3.33 67.63 12.32
CA SER A 36 -3.89 68.32 13.47
C SER A 36 -3.06 68.22 14.76
N GLY A 37 -1.86 67.62 14.66
CA GLY A 37 -0.97 67.32 15.76
C GLY A 37 -1.07 65.92 16.36
N GLU A 38 -0.02 65.50 17.02
CA GLU A 38 0.15 64.12 17.55
C GLU A 38 -0.97 63.74 18.53
N GLU A 39 -1.40 64.64 19.40
CA GLU A 39 -2.48 64.34 20.38
C GLU A 39 -3.83 64.13 19.73
N GLU A 40 -4.15 64.82 18.66
CA GLU A 40 -5.38 64.65 17.91
C GLU A 40 -5.36 63.29 17.11
N GLY A 41 -4.22 62.93 16.53
CA GLY A 41 -4.04 61.64 15.90
C GLY A 41 -4.21 60.48 16.89
N LYS A 42 -3.66 60.60 18.11
CA LYS A 42 -3.88 59.60 19.17
C LYS A 42 -5.32 59.51 19.64
N LYS A 43 -6.03 60.64 19.75
CA LYS A 43 -7.46 60.63 20.07
C LYS A 43 -8.28 59.94 18.98
N LEU A 44 -8.03 60.27 17.72
CA LEU A 44 -8.71 59.64 16.59
C LEU A 44 -8.46 58.13 16.55
N HIS A 45 -7.22 57.71 16.87
CA HIS A 45 -6.89 56.27 17.02
C HIS A 45 -7.75 55.59 18.07
N VAL A 46 -7.92 56.18 19.26
CA VAL A 46 -8.75 55.59 20.31
C VAL A 46 -10.22 55.51 19.88
N LEU A 47 -10.72 56.55 19.20
CA LEU A 47 -12.14 56.58 18.75
C LEU A 47 -12.43 55.53 17.69
N TYR A 48 -11.60 55.38 16.65
CA TYR A 48 -11.89 54.35 15.65
C TYR A 48 -11.69 52.93 16.22
N ARG A 49 -10.72 52.71 17.13
CA ARG A 49 -10.51 51.44 17.80
C ARG A 49 -11.74 51.00 18.60
N ASP A 50 -12.42 51.94 19.29
CA ASP A 50 -13.68 51.67 20.01
C ASP A 50 -14.80 51.22 19.06
N LEU A 51 -14.82 51.73 17.81
CA LEU A 51 -15.73 51.32 16.77
C LEU A 51 -15.37 49.94 16.20
N MET A 52 -14.08 49.64 15.98
CA MET A 52 -13.60 48.33 15.54
C MET A 52 -13.96 47.25 16.55
N ASP A 53 -13.77 47.51 17.85
CA ASP A 53 -14.10 46.58 18.92
C ASP A 53 -15.63 46.27 19.01
N LYS A 54 -16.45 47.16 18.43
CA LYS A 54 -17.92 47.00 18.31
C LYS A 54 -18.37 46.47 16.94
N GLU A 55 -17.42 46.14 16.06
CA GLU A 55 -17.68 45.71 14.67
C GLU A 55 -18.44 46.76 13.82
N GLN A 56 -18.32 48.05 14.20
CA GLN A 56 -18.92 49.18 13.48
C GLN A 56 -17.98 49.69 12.36
N TYR A 57 -17.71 48.81 11.39
CA TYR A 57 -16.69 49.01 10.37
C TYR A 57 -16.97 50.20 9.46
N ASP A 58 -18.22 50.40 9.07
CA ASP A 58 -18.60 51.53 8.19
C ASP A 58 -18.36 52.89 8.85
N GLU A 59 -18.49 52.97 10.19
CA GLU A 59 -18.23 54.20 10.97
C GLU A 59 -16.72 54.35 11.29
N ALA A 60 -16.01 53.22 11.47
CA ALA A 60 -14.59 53.21 11.77
C ALA A 60 -13.73 53.57 10.55
N PHE A 61 -14.15 53.18 9.34
CA PHE A 61 -13.37 53.27 8.11
C PHE A 61 -12.87 54.70 7.82
N PRO A 62 -13.68 55.78 7.80
CA PRO A 62 -13.19 57.13 7.48
C PRO A 62 -12.19 57.63 8.50
N MET A 63 -12.31 57.30 9.78
CA MET A 63 -11.37 57.66 10.82
C MET A 63 -10.04 56.91 10.69
N TRP A 64 -10.14 55.63 10.39
CA TRP A 64 -8.96 54.78 10.09
C TRP A 64 -8.24 55.29 8.84
N GLU A 65 -8.95 55.59 7.76
CA GLU A 65 -8.39 56.06 6.50
C GLU A 65 -7.59 57.37 6.66
N GLU A 66 -8.11 58.31 7.44
CA GLU A 66 -7.41 59.54 7.77
C GLU A 66 -6.09 59.27 8.52
N LEU A 67 -6.13 58.38 9.52
CA LEU A 67 -4.94 57.95 10.26
C LEU A 67 -3.94 57.20 9.39
N TYR A 68 -4.42 56.24 8.58
CA TYR A 68 -3.55 55.47 7.71
C TYR A 68 -2.90 56.31 6.63
N THR A 69 -3.60 57.34 6.14
CA THR A 69 -3.04 58.27 5.14
C THR A 69 -1.92 59.13 5.73
N HIS A 70 -2.05 59.63 6.95
CA HIS A 70 -1.13 60.62 7.51
C HIS A 70 -0.12 60.05 8.49
N SER A 71 -0.44 58.99 9.20
CA SER A 71 0.41 58.39 10.23
C SER A 71 0.29 56.84 10.28
N PRO A 72 0.54 56.16 9.18
CA PRO A 72 0.35 54.71 9.12
C PRO A 72 1.21 53.94 10.13
N ALA A 73 2.43 54.39 10.39
CA ALA A 73 3.34 53.75 11.35
C ALA A 73 3.15 54.21 12.79
N GLY A 74 2.16 55.07 13.07
CA GLY A 74 1.86 55.53 14.43
C GLY A 74 1.43 54.38 15.37
N ASN A 75 0.78 53.37 14.85
CA ASN A 75 0.41 52.18 15.62
C ASN A 75 0.28 50.97 14.70
N ALA A 76 0.63 49.77 15.19
CA ALA A 76 0.50 48.53 14.44
C ALA A 76 -0.96 48.20 14.07
N TYR A 77 -1.92 48.65 14.88
CA TYR A 77 -3.34 48.46 14.59
C TYR A 77 -3.81 49.21 13.34
N HIS A 78 -3.12 50.27 12.88
CA HIS A 78 -3.47 50.92 11.62
C HIS A 78 -3.37 49.93 10.42
N TYR A 79 -2.40 49.00 10.46
CA TYR A 79 -2.25 47.98 9.46
C TYR A 79 -3.19 46.77 9.72
N ILE A 80 -3.30 46.31 10.98
CA ILE A 80 -4.13 45.16 11.36
C ILE A 80 -5.60 45.39 11.04
N ASP A 81 -6.10 46.56 11.50
CA ASP A 81 -7.51 46.92 11.31
C ASP A 81 -7.77 47.30 9.84
N GLY A 82 -6.82 47.87 9.14
CA GLY A 82 -6.93 48.10 7.70
C GLY A 82 -7.16 46.82 6.90
N VAL A 83 -6.48 45.74 7.24
CA VAL A 83 -6.72 44.42 6.67
C VAL A 83 -8.16 43.96 6.96
N ALA A 84 -8.62 44.09 8.21
CA ALA A 84 -9.97 43.69 8.61
C ALA A 84 -11.06 44.53 7.87
N LEU A 85 -10.87 45.83 7.79
CA LEU A 85 -11.81 46.74 7.11
C LEU A 85 -11.92 46.45 5.61
N TYR A 86 -10.77 46.29 4.92
CA TYR A 86 -10.79 45.93 3.50
C TYR A 86 -11.27 44.50 3.24
N THR A 87 -11.07 43.55 4.17
CA THR A 87 -11.67 42.23 4.08
C THR A 87 -13.19 42.30 4.12
N ASP A 88 -13.77 43.08 5.04
CA ASP A 88 -15.22 43.31 5.11
C ASP A 88 -15.75 43.94 3.82
N LEU A 89 -15.06 44.95 3.29
CA LEU A 89 -15.41 45.60 2.03
C LEU A 89 -15.32 44.65 0.84
N ALA A 90 -14.31 43.79 0.78
CA ALA A 90 -14.15 42.79 -0.27
C ALA A 90 -15.29 41.75 -0.24
N LEU A 91 -15.65 41.27 0.95
CA LEU A 91 -16.76 40.34 1.13
C LEU A 91 -18.10 40.96 0.72
N LYS A 92 -18.38 42.21 1.16
CA LYS A 92 -19.59 42.93 0.76
C LYS A 92 -19.66 43.13 -0.76
N ALA A 93 -18.54 43.43 -1.41
CA ALA A 93 -18.47 43.58 -2.87
C ALA A 93 -18.68 42.26 -3.59
N ASP A 94 -18.08 41.16 -3.11
CA ASP A 94 -18.29 39.82 -3.65
C ASP A 94 -19.77 39.39 -3.52
N GLU A 95 -20.41 39.63 -2.39
CA GLU A 95 -21.83 39.33 -2.16
C GLU A 95 -22.75 40.19 -3.07
N ALA A 96 -22.35 41.43 -3.36
CA ALA A 96 -23.07 42.31 -4.29
C ALA A 96 -22.83 41.98 -5.75
N GLY A 97 -21.91 41.06 -6.08
CA GLY A 97 -21.53 40.73 -7.46
C GLY A 97 -20.64 41.80 -8.13
N GLU A 98 -20.00 42.68 -7.34
CA GLU A 98 -19.14 43.76 -7.79
C GLU A 98 -17.66 43.29 -7.87
N ALA A 99 -17.40 42.31 -8.77
CA ALA A 99 -16.10 41.60 -8.85
C ALA A 99 -14.88 42.53 -8.98
N ASP A 100 -14.97 43.59 -9.79
CA ASP A 100 -13.86 44.56 -9.96
C ASP A 100 -13.52 45.30 -8.65
N LYS A 101 -14.53 45.67 -7.86
CA LYS A 101 -14.29 46.30 -6.54
C LYS A 101 -13.76 45.31 -5.53
N ALA A 102 -14.29 44.08 -5.52
CA ALA A 102 -13.79 43.02 -4.65
C ALA A 102 -12.29 42.79 -4.90
N SER A 103 -11.89 42.68 -6.19
CA SER A 103 -10.48 42.53 -6.57
C SER A 103 -9.64 43.77 -6.14
N GLU A 104 -10.14 45.00 -6.30
CA GLU A 104 -9.44 46.21 -5.82
C GLU A 104 -9.23 46.16 -4.30
N TYR A 105 -10.27 45.78 -3.52
CA TYR A 105 -10.14 45.67 -2.08
C TYR A 105 -9.19 44.56 -1.62
N LYS A 106 -9.18 43.43 -2.32
CA LYS A 106 -8.20 42.35 -2.08
C LYS A 106 -6.76 42.83 -2.34
N GLU A 107 -6.52 43.63 -3.38
CA GLU A 107 -5.21 44.21 -3.65
C GLU A 107 -4.80 45.19 -2.51
N LYS A 108 -5.73 45.99 -1.98
CA LYS A 108 -5.47 46.88 -0.85
C LYS A 108 -5.03 46.14 0.41
N ILE A 109 -5.60 44.96 0.68
CA ILE A 109 -5.16 44.12 1.79
C ILE A 109 -3.68 43.78 1.65
N ILE A 110 -3.24 43.39 0.46
CA ILE A 110 -1.85 43.00 0.19
C ILE A 110 -0.92 44.21 0.30
N GLU A 111 -1.33 45.37 -0.27
CA GLU A 111 -0.60 46.65 -0.13
C GLU A 111 -0.39 47.03 1.34
N ILE A 112 -1.38 46.83 2.21
CA ILE A 112 -1.28 47.13 3.65
C ILE A 112 -0.26 46.22 4.34
N TYR A 113 -0.24 44.91 4.02
CA TYR A 113 0.81 44.02 4.55
C TYR A 113 2.21 44.42 4.08
N ASP A 114 2.36 44.75 2.80
CA ASP A 114 3.63 45.16 2.23
C ASP A 114 4.11 46.48 2.84
N ALA A 115 3.21 47.45 3.05
CA ALA A 115 3.49 48.68 3.76
C ALA A 115 3.94 48.45 5.21
N ARG A 116 3.27 47.56 5.93
CA ARG A 116 3.64 47.16 7.30
C ARG A 116 5.04 46.56 7.36
N LEU A 117 5.36 45.66 6.44
CA LEU A 117 6.68 45.05 6.35
C LEU A 117 7.77 46.04 6.01
N ALA A 118 7.55 46.94 5.05
CA ALA A 118 8.50 47.96 4.64
C ALA A 118 8.74 48.98 5.74
N CYS A 119 7.71 49.43 6.45
CA CYS A 119 7.82 50.37 7.57
C CYS A 119 8.27 49.68 8.87
N LYS A 120 8.47 48.37 8.89
CA LYS A 120 8.94 47.58 10.04
C LYS A 120 8.09 47.76 11.31
N VAL A 121 6.76 47.90 11.12
CA VAL A 121 5.79 48.04 12.23
C VAL A 121 5.34 46.70 12.71
N TYR A 122 6.26 45.96 13.33
CA TYR A 122 6.04 44.61 13.87
C TYR A 122 7.05 44.28 14.98
N ASN A 123 6.65 43.41 15.90
CA ASN A 123 7.56 42.81 16.87
C ASN A 123 8.24 41.56 16.29
N ASP A 124 7.51 40.81 15.43
CA ASP A 124 7.98 39.61 14.76
C ASP A 124 7.57 39.71 13.28
N LYS A 125 8.56 39.76 12.40
CA LYS A 125 8.37 39.81 10.95
C LYS A 125 7.69 38.54 10.42
N GLY A 126 8.06 37.36 10.95
CA GLY A 126 7.54 36.07 10.54
C GLY A 126 6.04 35.97 10.77
N VAL A 127 5.52 36.51 11.88
CA VAL A 127 4.08 36.54 12.15
C VAL A 127 3.32 37.38 11.11
N VAL A 128 3.91 38.51 10.66
CA VAL A 128 3.28 39.34 9.63
C VAL A 128 3.26 38.61 8.28
N LEU A 129 4.35 37.93 7.94
CA LEU A 129 4.41 37.12 6.71
C LEU A 129 3.41 35.98 6.73
N GLU A 130 3.28 35.24 7.84
CA GLU A 130 2.25 34.21 8.00
C GLU A 130 0.84 34.76 7.82
N SER A 131 0.56 35.92 8.46
CA SER A 131 -0.73 36.59 8.33
C SER A 131 -1.02 37.01 6.89
N LYS A 132 0.00 37.52 6.17
CA LYS A 132 -0.13 37.89 4.75
C LYS A 132 -0.48 36.66 3.90
N ALA A 133 0.34 35.61 3.96
CA ALA A 133 0.15 34.41 3.15
C ALA A 133 -1.21 33.73 3.43
N TYR A 134 -1.60 33.63 4.71
CA TYR A 134 -2.89 33.13 5.13
C TYR A 134 -4.04 33.99 4.58
N SER A 135 -3.97 35.33 4.72
CA SER A 135 -5.01 36.22 4.20
C SER A 135 -5.17 36.09 2.69
N MET A 136 -4.08 35.92 1.93
CA MET A 136 -4.16 35.75 0.48
C MET A 136 -4.93 34.49 0.09
N SER A 137 -4.80 33.41 0.87
CA SER A 137 -5.62 32.19 0.65
C SER A 137 -7.07 32.39 1.04
N GLU A 138 -7.35 32.99 2.20
CA GLU A 138 -8.71 33.19 2.71
C GLU A 138 -9.57 34.12 1.83
N ILE A 139 -8.96 35.19 1.29
CA ILE A 139 -9.67 36.11 0.39
C ILE A 139 -9.72 35.62 -1.06
N ALA A 140 -9.20 34.41 -1.35
CA ALA A 140 -9.05 33.88 -2.69
C ALA A 140 -8.38 34.89 -3.64
N TYR A 141 -7.18 35.35 -3.25
CA TYR A 141 -6.41 36.31 -4.04
C TYR A 141 -6.04 35.73 -5.40
N GLU A 142 -6.28 36.46 -6.47
CA GLU A 142 -6.24 35.91 -7.84
C GLU A 142 -4.83 35.74 -8.40
N ASP A 143 -3.81 36.41 -7.82
CA ASP A 143 -2.41 36.22 -8.19
C ASP A 143 -1.81 35.05 -7.43
N PHE A 144 -1.95 33.87 -8.01
CA PHE A 144 -1.49 32.60 -7.40
C PHE A 144 0.04 32.53 -7.27
N GLU A 145 0.79 33.17 -8.17
CA GLU A 145 2.26 33.22 -8.08
C GLU A 145 2.70 34.06 -6.88
N LYS A 146 2.11 35.24 -6.66
CA LYS A 146 2.39 36.05 -5.47
C LYS A 146 1.98 35.34 -4.18
N THR A 147 0.90 34.57 -4.20
CA THR A 147 0.49 33.77 -3.03
C THR A 147 1.51 32.68 -2.74
N LEU A 148 2.03 31.99 -3.77
CA LEU A 148 3.11 31.01 -3.63
C LEU A 148 4.37 31.65 -3.05
N GLU A 149 4.80 32.82 -3.59
CA GLU A 149 5.94 33.58 -3.09
C GLU A 149 5.76 33.99 -1.62
N ALA A 150 4.55 34.38 -1.23
CA ALA A 150 4.26 34.73 0.16
C ALA A 150 4.49 33.55 1.12
N TYR A 151 4.07 32.34 0.76
CA TYR A 151 4.36 31.14 1.55
C TYR A 151 5.85 30.81 1.58
N GLU A 152 6.55 30.97 0.47
CA GLU A 152 8.00 30.74 0.40
C GLU A 152 8.78 31.74 1.27
N ASP A 153 8.34 33.00 1.32
CA ASP A 153 8.89 34.00 2.21
C ASP A 153 8.67 33.66 3.68
N VAL A 154 7.51 33.11 4.04
CA VAL A 154 7.25 32.54 5.39
C VAL A 154 8.25 31.47 5.74
N ILE A 155 8.39 30.45 4.89
CA ILE A 155 9.32 29.33 5.12
C ILE A 155 10.76 29.82 5.26
N LYS A 156 11.14 30.77 4.42
CA LYS A 156 12.49 31.37 4.42
C LYS A 156 12.78 32.16 5.69
N GLU A 157 11.83 32.95 6.19
CA GLU A 157 12.00 33.79 7.37
C GLU A 157 11.92 32.98 8.66
N ASN A 158 10.88 32.13 8.79
CA ASN A 158 10.56 31.42 10.03
C ASN A 158 11.30 30.09 10.16
N GLY A 159 11.63 29.44 9.04
CA GLY A 159 12.22 28.11 9.05
C GLY A 159 11.39 27.14 9.92
N ASN A 160 12.04 26.48 10.87
CA ASN A 160 11.37 25.54 11.78
C ASN A 160 10.35 26.16 12.74
N LYS A 161 10.26 27.50 12.80
CA LYS A 161 9.26 28.22 13.62
C LYS A 161 7.97 28.51 12.86
N THR A 162 7.89 28.18 11.58
CA THR A 162 6.66 28.31 10.78
C THR A 162 5.52 27.60 11.46
N SER A 163 4.39 28.28 11.64
CA SER A 163 3.22 27.73 12.32
C SER A 163 2.64 26.53 11.60
N ALA A 164 2.14 25.55 12.36
CA ALA A 164 1.66 24.28 11.83
C ALA A 164 0.53 24.42 10.79
N TYR A 165 -0.42 25.35 11.02
CA TYR A 165 -1.53 25.59 10.09
C TYR A 165 -1.07 26.11 8.73
N ILE A 166 0.01 26.88 8.67
CA ILE A 166 0.59 27.38 7.42
C ILE A 166 0.99 26.24 6.48
N LEU A 167 1.47 25.11 7.04
CA LEU A 167 1.84 23.95 6.21
C LEU A 167 0.64 23.40 5.44
N ALA A 168 -0.53 23.35 6.06
CA ALA A 168 -1.75 22.86 5.40
C ALA A 168 -2.22 23.81 4.27
N TYR A 169 -2.25 25.11 4.52
CA TYR A 169 -2.64 26.10 3.50
C TYR A 169 -1.62 26.18 2.36
N TYR A 170 -0.34 26.11 2.67
CA TYR A 170 0.72 26.08 1.66
C TYR A 170 0.59 24.81 0.79
N ALA A 171 0.33 23.66 1.40
CA ALA A 171 0.13 22.40 0.67
C ALA A 171 -1.07 22.47 -0.29
N ASP A 172 -2.20 22.99 0.17
CA ASP A 172 -3.40 23.18 -0.65
C ASP A 172 -3.08 24.06 -1.88
N HIS A 173 -2.43 25.20 -1.64
CA HIS A 173 -2.06 26.13 -2.70
C HIS A 173 -1.09 25.50 -3.72
N VAL A 174 -0.04 24.84 -3.25
CA VAL A 174 0.96 24.14 -4.09
C VAL A 174 0.30 23.07 -4.96
N ILE A 175 -0.57 22.26 -4.37
CA ILE A 175 -1.24 21.17 -5.10
C ILE A 175 -2.28 21.71 -6.08
N TRP A 176 -2.98 22.78 -5.72
CA TRP A 176 -3.88 23.47 -6.65
C TRP A 176 -3.11 23.99 -7.87
N MET A 177 -1.98 24.67 -7.67
CA MET A 177 -1.13 25.15 -8.76
C MET A 177 -0.57 23.99 -9.61
N PHE A 178 -0.13 22.91 -8.98
CA PHE A 178 0.39 21.73 -9.68
C PHE A 178 -0.70 21.06 -10.51
N GLY A 179 -1.88 20.86 -9.94
CA GLY A 179 -3.03 20.26 -10.63
C GLY A 179 -3.57 21.07 -11.81
N ASN A 180 -3.27 22.39 -11.85
CA ASN A 180 -3.61 23.31 -12.95
C ASN A 180 -2.42 23.60 -13.89
N ASP A 181 -1.33 22.82 -13.81
CA ASP A 181 -0.11 22.96 -14.65
C ASP A 181 0.59 24.33 -14.53
N LEU A 182 0.42 25.05 -13.41
CA LEU A 182 1.06 26.34 -13.15
C LEU A 182 2.47 26.19 -12.59
N ILE A 183 2.74 25.06 -11.91
CA ILE A 183 4.09 24.70 -11.42
C ILE A 183 4.43 23.26 -11.82
N GLY A 184 5.74 22.98 -11.96
CA GLY A 184 6.24 21.65 -12.26
C GLY A 184 6.38 20.76 -11.01
N LYS A 185 6.52 19.45 -11.23
CA LYS A 185 6.67 18.45 -10.16
C LYS A 185 7.84 18.72 -9.22
N ASP A 186 8.94 19.27 -9.73
CA ASP A 186 10.12 19.56 -8.90
C ASP A 186 9.82 20.66 -7.89
N LYS A 187 9.10 21.72 -8.31
CA LYS A 187 8.66 22.80 -7.41
C LYS A 187 7.70 22.29 -6.33
N ALA A 188 6.72 21.45 -6.71
CA ALA A 188 5.79 20.83 -5.77
C ALA A 188 6.51 19.91 -4.77
N ARG A 189 7.51 19.15 -5.25
CA ARG A 189 8.35 18.29 -4.41
C ARG A 189 9.17 19.07 -3.41
N ASP A 190 9.82 20.16 -3.87
CA ASP A 190 10.66 21.01 -3.00
C ASP A 190 9.82 21.64 -1.89
N ALA A 191 8.60 22.10 -2.20
CA ALA A 191 7.66 22.60 -1.22
C ALA A 191 7.27 21.52 -0.19
N TYR A 192 6.93 20.30 -0.63
CA TYR A 192 6.65 19.18 0.27
C TYR A 192 7.83 18.87 1.20
N LEU A 193 9.04 18.78 0.65
CA LEU A 193 10.24 18.46 1.45
C LEU A 193 10.56 19.57 2.46
N ALA A 194 10.32 20.83 2.11
CA ALA A 194 10.48 21.96 3.06
C ALA A 194 9.47 21.85 4.22
N MET A 195 8.20 21.56 3.91
CA MET A 195 7.16 21.35 4.93
C MET A 195 7.45 20.11 5.79
N GLU A 196 7.91 19.00 5.19
CA GLU A 196 8.29 17.77 5.90
C GLU A 196 9.44 18.01 6.89
N ALA A 197 10.43 18.80 6.49
CA ALA A 197 11.54 19.18 7.36
C ALA A 197 11.07 19.97 8.59
N ILE A 198 10.16 20.93 8.41
CA ILE A 198 9.58 21.74 9.50
C ILE A 198 8.77 20.83 10.43
N LYS A 199 7.89 20.00 9.91
CA LYS A 199 7.10 19.02 10.67
C LYS A 199 8.00 18.08 11.49
N ASN A 200 9.09 17.58 10.89
CA ASN A 200 10.00 16.67 11.57
C ASN A 200 10.81 17.38 12.69
N ALA A 201 11.17 18.65 12.49
CA ALA A 201 11.82 19.46 13.52
C ALA A 201 10.89 19.77 14.72
N ASN A 202 9.57 19.64 14.53
CA ASN A 202 8.55 19.90 15.55
C ASN A 202 7.77 18.61 15.91
N SER A 203 8.40 17.45 15.83
CA SER A 203 7.76 16.13 15.97
C SER A 203 7.07 15.89 17.33
N GLU A 204 7.48 16.63 18.38
CA GLU A 204 6.88 16.52 19.73
C GLU A 204 5.60 17.37 19.89
N ASN A 205 5.32 18.27 18.96
CA ASN A 205 4.12 19.12 18.99
C ASN A 205 3.00 18.50 18.14
N SER A 206 1.88 18.16 18.80
CA SER A 206 0.70 17.53 18.17
C SER A 206 0.10 18.37 17.04
N ASP A 207 0.17 19.71 17.11
CA ASP A 207 -0.42 20.59 16.09
C ASP A 207 0.19 20.33 14.71
N TYR A 208 1.51 20.05 14.66
CA TYR A 208 2.17 19.70 13.39
C TYR A 208 1.74 18.34 12.88
N ALA A 209 1.52 17.36 13.75
CA ALA A 209 1.02 16.06 13.36
C ALA A 209 -0.42 16.13 12.82
N ASP A 210 -1.26 16.96 13.41
CA ASP A 210 -2.65 17.15 12.99
C ASP A 210 -2.75 17.89 11.66
N ASN A 211 -2.01 18.98 11.50
CA ASN A 211 -1.98 19.72 10.23
C ASN A 211 -1.28 18.93 9.11
N TRP A 212 -0.33 18.04 9.44
CA TRP A 212 0.33 17.18 8.47
C TRP A 212 -0.63 16.20 7.77
N LYS A 213 -1.74 15.86 8.39
CA LYS A 213 -2.78 15.01 7.77
C LYS A 213 -3.35 15.68 6.51
N TYR A 214 -3.60 16.99 6.58
CA TYR A 214 -4.06 17.76 5.41
C TYR A 214 -3.00 17.78 4.30
N VAL A 215 -1.72 17.95 4.66
CA VAL A 215 -0.62 17.92 3.68
C VAL A 215 -0.60 16.56 2.93
N ILE A 216 -0.73 15.44 3.67
CA ILE A 216 -0.80 14.10 3.08
C ILE A 216 -2.04 13.96 2.18
N ASP A 217 -3.19 14.43 2.63
CA ASP A 217 -4.44 14.33 1.87
C ASP A 217 -4.37 15.11 0.55
N TYR A 218 -3.81 16.32 0.56
CA TYR A 218 -3.64 17.13 -0.64
C TYR A 218 -2.62 16.52 -1.62
N PHE A 219 -1.47 16.07 -1.14
CA PHE A 219 -0.42 15.48 -1.99
C PHE A 219 -0.73 14.06 -2.45
N GLY A 220 -1.54 13.30 -1.70
CA GLY A 220 -1.81 11.87 -1.94
C GLY A 220 -2.18 11.52 -3.39
N PRO A 221 -3.15 12.22 -4.03
CA PRO A 221 -3.54 11.94 -5.41
C PRO A 221 -2.41 12.14 -6.43
N TYR A 222 -1.44 12.98 -6.12
CA TYR A 222 -0.34 13.35 -7.02
C TYR A 222 1.00 12.72 -6.63
N GLU A 223 1.06 11.97 -5.52
CA GLU A 223 2.29 11.37 -4.98
C GLU A 223 3.08 10.57 -6.03
N PRO A 224 2.47 9.70 -6.87
CA PRO A 224 3.22 8.93 -7.86
C PRO A 224 3.88 9.79 -8.94
N THR A 225 3.32 10.97 -9.23
CA THR A 225 3.85 11.91 -10.23
C THR A 225 4.95 12.79 -9.64
N ILE A 226 4.74 13.30 -8.43
CA ILE A 226 5.65 14.22 -7.74
C ILE A 226 6.90 13.46 -7.25
N PHE A 227 6.72 12.26 -6.67
CA PHE A 227 7.78 11.40 -6.15
C PHE A 227 7.98 10.19 -7.06
N ASP A 228 8.58 10.44 -8.21
CA ASP A 228 8.85 9.42 -9.22
C ASP A 228 10.02 8.48 -8.85
N CYS A 229 10.23 7.46 -9.67
CA CYS A 229 11.31 6.49 -9.51
C CYS A 229 12.70 7.16 -9.41
N GLY A 230 12.93 8.22 -10.18
CA GLY A 230 14.20 8.97 -10.14
C GLY A 230 14.49 9.55 -8.76
N PHE A 231 13.47 10.12 -8.12
CA PHE A 231 13.58 10.61 -6.75
C PHE A 231 13.98 9.51 -5.76
N PHE A 232 13.26 8.39 -5.76
CA PHE A 232 13.54 7.30 -4.82
C PHE A 232 14.91 6.64 -5.06
N LYS A 233 15.32 6.48 -6.31
CA LYS A 233 16.66 6.00 -6.63
C LYS A 233 17.75 6.88 -6.04
N ASN A 234 17.65 8.18 -6.23
CA ASN A 234 18.61 9.13 -5.69
C ASN A 234 18.63 9.15 -4.16
N LYS A 235 17.46 9.06 -3.53
CA LYS A 235 17.31 9.02 -2.06
C LYS A 235 17.88 7.74 -1.44
N LEU A 236 17.71 6.58 -2.11
CA LEU A 236 18.06 5.26 -1.55
C LEU A 236 19.45 4.77 -1.96
N ARG A 237 20.03 5.30 -3.06
CA ARG A 237 21.37 4.90 -3.51
C ARG A 237 22.47 5.08 -2.47
N PRO A 238 22.58 6.18 -1.71
CA PRO A 238 23.59 6.31 -0.66
C PRO A 238 23.46 5.25 0.45
N GLN A 239 22.21 4.86 0.79
CA GLN A 239 21.96 3.80 1.77
C GLN A 239 22.44 2.44 1.23
N TYR A 240 22.19 2.16 -0.04
CA TYR A 240 22.67 0.96 -0.71
C TYR A 240 24.20 0.93 -0.76
N GLU A 241 24.85 2.02 -1.16
CA GLU A 241 26.32 2.10 -1.29
C GLU A 241 27.04 1.95 0.05
N ALA A 242 26.40 2.38 1.14
CA ALA A 242 26.95 2.22 2.50
C ALA A 242 27.00 0.77 2.98
N ASP A 243 26.08 -0.11 2.51
CA ASP A 243 25.98 -1.51 2.95
C ASP A 243 25.36 -2.39 1.84
N SER A 244 26.02 -2.40 0.68
CA SER A 244 25.50 -3.02 -0.54
C SER A 244 25.40 -4.55 -0.48
N ASP A 245 26.11 -5.21 0.43
CA ASP A 245 26.12 -6.66 0.56
C ASP A 245 25.12 -7.18 1.62
N ASN A 246 24.45 -6.30 2.31
CA ASN A 246 23.44 -6.65 3.29
C ASN A 246 22.09 -6.97 2.63
N PRO A 247 21.61 -8.24 2.72
CA PRO A 247 20.37 -8.65 2.09
C PRO A 247 19.13 -7.87 2.57
N GLU A 248 19.09 -7.46 3.84
CA GLU A 248 17.98 -6.69 4.38
C GLU A 248 17.91 -5.31 3.75
N VAL A 249 19.06 -4.66 3.55
CA VAL A 249 19.17 -3.33 2.94
C VAL A 249 18.73 -3.36 1.48
N PHE A 250 19.40 -4.19 0.64
CA PHE A 250 19.05 -4.16 -0.79
C PHE A 250 17.68 -4.72 -1.10
N ARG A 251 17.14 -5.67 -0.33
CA ARG A 251 15.76 -6.16 -0.47
C ARG A 251 14.71 -5.12 -0.08
N ALA A 252 14.95 -4.35 1.00
CA ALA A 252 14.06 -3.25 1.40
C ALA A 252 14.02 -2.16 0.32
N ILE A 253 15.20 -1.81 -0.24
CA ILE A 253 15.31 -0.85 -1.34
C ILE A 253 14.60 -1.37 -2.59
N LEU A 254 14.87 -2.61 -3.00
CA LEU A 254 14.23 -3.25 -4.15
C LEU A 254 12.72 -3.25 -4.02
N LYS A 255 12.19 -3.63 -2.84
CA LYS A 255 10.75 -3.59 -2.55
C LYS A 255 10.19 -2.17 -2.71
N THR A 256 10.85 -1.18 -2.12
CA THR A 256 10.41 0.22 -2.21
C THR A 256 10.33 0.68 -3.65
N LEU A 257 11.36 0.40 -4.47
CA LEU A 257 11.39 0.78 -5.87
C LEU A 257 10.32 0.04 -6.70
N TYR A 258 10.03 -1.23 -6.39
CA TYR A 258 8.91 -1.95 -7.00
C TYR A 258 7.56 -1.31 -6.67
N ASP A 259 7.32 -0.99 -5.39
CA ASP A 259 6.08 -0.38 -4.92
C ASP A 259 5.85 1.01 -5.56
N ARG A 260 6.93 1.69 -5.96
CA ARG A 260 6.90 2.98 -6.68
C ARG A 260 6.88 2.84 -8.20
N GLY A 261 6.70 1.64 -8.73
CA GLY A 261 6.55 1.40 -10.16
C GLY A 261 7.82 1.62 -10.98
N CYS A 262 9.01 1.49 -10.37
CA CYS A 262 10.26 1.61 -11.09
C CYS A 262 10.39 0.53 -12.17
N PRO A 263 10.81 0.89 -13.41
CA PRO A 263 10.99 -0.06 -14.49
C PRO A 263 12.03 -1.13 -14.13
N LYS A 264 11.73 -2.40 -14.44
CA LYS A 264 12.62 -3.54 -14.13
C LYS A 264 13.92 -3.53 -14.92
N ASP A 265 13.94 -2.84 -16.05
CA ASP A 265 15.10 -2.64 -16.93
C ASP A 265 15.94 -1.41 -16.54
N ASP A 266 15.54 -0.66 -15.53
CA ASP A 266 16.38 0.40 -14.96
C ASP A 266 17.68 -0.19 -14.41
N PRO A 267 18.86 0.39 -14.70
CA PRO A 267 20.15 -0.18 -14.31
C PRO A 267 20.28 -0.48 -12.80
N PHE A 268 19.73 0.37 -11.94
CA PHE A 268 19.78 0.13 -10.49
C PHE A 268 18.84 -0.99 -10.06
N MET A 269 17.66 -1.08 -10.68
CA MET A 269 16.76 -2.22 -10.47
C MET A 269 17.39 -3.53 -10.92
N VAL A 270 18.03 -3.55 -12.09
CA VAL A 270 18.74 -4.74 -12.62
C VAL A 270 19.83 -5.20 -11.63
N GLU A 271 20.61 -4.27 -11.09
CA GLU A 271 21.64 -4.56 -10.08
C GLU A 271 21.05 -5.20 -8.82
N LEU A 272 19.99 -4.61 -8.25
CA LEU A 272 19.33 -5.11 -7.04
C LEU A 272 18.67 -6.48 -7.27
N ILE A 273 18.01 -6.69 -8.41
CA ILE A 273 17.40 -7.97 -8.79
C ILE A 273 18.46 -9.06 -8.93
N ALA A 274 19.59 -8.75 -9.53
CA ALA A 274 20.70 -9.71 -9.68
C ALA A 274 21.25 -10.11 -8.31
N LYS A 275 21.46 -9.16 -7.40
CA LYS A 275 21.90 -9.43 -6.02
C LYS A 275 20.90 -10.29 -5.25
N ASP A 276 19.62 -9.99 -5.32
CA ASP A 276 18.58 -10.78 -4.67
C ASP A 276 18.52 -12.21 -5.19
N SER A 277 18.71 -12.41 -6.50
CA SER A 277 18.77 -13.73 -7.11
C SER A 277 19.97 -14.55 -6.63
N ILE A 278 21.14 -13.93 -6.52
CA ILE A 278 22.38 -14.58 -6.01
C ILE A 278 22.18 -14.95 -4.52
N GLN A 279 21.67 -14.04 -3.72
CA GLN A 279 21.45 -14.27 -2.31
C GLN A 279 20.42 -15.39 -2.07
N GLY A 280 19.34 -15.41 -2.86
CA GLY A 280 18.35 -16.49 -2.83
C GLY A 280 18.95 -17.86 -3.14
N GLU A 281 19.89 -17.94 -4.07
CA GLU A 281 20.63 -19.18 -4.36
C GLU A 281 21.51 -19.61 -3.18
N ILE A 282 22.23 -18.69 -2.55
CA ILE A 282 23.06 -18.97 -1.36
C ILE A 282 22.20 -19.50 -0.22
N GLU A 283 21.05 -18.85 0.06
CA GLU A 283 20.11 -19.27 1.10
C GLU A 283 19.52 -20.65 0.80
N ARG A 284 19.20 -20.93 -0.46
CA ARG A 284 18.72 -22.24 -0.90
C ARG A 284 19.76 -23.33 -0.68
N GLN A 285 21.02 -23.10 -1.05
CA GLN A 285 22.11 -24.06 -0.85
C GLN A 285 22.36 -24.31 0.66
N ALA A 286 22.38 -23.26 1.48
CA ALA A 286 22.49 -23.39 2.92
C ALA A 286 21.32 -24.21 3.54
N ALA A 287 20.11 -24.02 3.04
CA ALA A 287 18.95 -24.79 3.47
C ALA A 287 19.08 -26.28 3.09
N ILE A 288 19.55 -26.60 1.87
CA ILE A 288 19.80 -27.97 1.41
C ILE A 288 20.82 -28.67 2.31
N GLU A 289 21.94 -28.03 2.60
CA GLU A 289 22.96 -28.60 3.47
C GLU A 289 22.43 -28.87 4.90
N ARG A 290 21.64 -27.96 5.44
CA ARG A 290 20.99 -28.17 6.72
C ARG A 290 19.98 -29.34 6.66
N TRP A 291 19.17 -29.46 5.60
CA TRP A 291 18.20 -30.55 5.48
C TRP A 291 18.86 -31.92 5.41
N LYS A 292 19.99 -32.08 4.73
CA LYS A 292 20.73 -33.35 4.67
C LYS A 292 21.05 -33.93 6.04
N THR A 293 21.33 -33.05 7.03
CA THR A 293 21.78 -33.44 8.36
C THR A 293 20.66 -33.39 9.41
N GLU A 294 19.93 -32.31 9.45
CA GLU A 294 18.97 -32.00 10.52
C GLU A 294 17.53 -32.40 10.16
N GLU A 295 17.18 -32.32 8.86
CA GLU A 295 15.82 -32.55 8.36
C GLU A 295 15.82 -33.45 7.10
N PRO A 296 16.36 -34.68 7.19
CA PRO A 296 16.53 -35.53 6.02
C PRO A 296 15.21 -35.92 5.31
N ASP A 297 14.08 -35.90 6.00
CA ASP A 297 12.75 -36.04 5.37
C ASP A 297 12.48 -34.91 4.37
N LYS A 298 12.80 -33.65 4.72
CA LYS A 298 12.66 -32.51 3.80
C LYS A 298 13.60 -32.62 2.61
N TYR A 299 14.84 -33.01 2.85
CA TYR A 299 15.77 -33.25 1.77
C TYR A 299 15.33 -34.39 0.85
N GLY A 300 14.83 -35.49 1.42
CA GLY A 300 14.27 -36.59 0.67
C GLY A 300 13.05 -36.19 -0.18
N LEU A 301 12.12 -35.35 0.36
CA LEU A 301 10.99 -34.80 -0.42
C LEU A 301 11.47 -33.87 -1.53
N TYR A 302 12.51 -33.07 -1.28
CA TYR A 302 13.13 -32.21 -2.28
C TYR A 302 13.70 -33.04 -3.45
N LEU A 303 14.49 -34.09 -3.15
CA LEU A 303 15.02 -35.00 -4.16
C LEU A 303 13.91 -35.73 -4.92
N PHE A 304 12.89 -36.18 -4.22
CA PHE A 304 11.73 -36.82 -4.83
C PHE A 304 11.03 -35.91 -5.86
N SER A 305 10.85 -34.65 -5.53
CA SER A 305 10.27 -33.66 -6.44
C SER A 305 11.11 -33.41 -7.70
N ARG A 306 12.43 -33.64 -7.62
CA ARG A 306 13.36 -33.54 -8.74
C ARG A 306 13.49 -34.82 -9.55
N GLY A 307 12.84 -35.92 -9.09
CA GLY A 307 12.95 -37.22 -9.74
C GLY A 307 14.22 -38.02 -9.39
N GLU A 308 14.97 -37.59 -8.40
CA GLU A 308 16.17 -38.26 -7.88
C GLU A 308 15.76 -39.36 -6.88
N ILE A 309 15.09 -40.37 -7.41
CA ILE A 309 14.24 -41.33 -6.64
C ILE A 309 15.05 -42.18 -5.67
N ASP A 310 16.21 -42.70 -6.10
CA ASP A 310 17.00 -43.65 -5.29
C ASP A 310 17.58 -42.94 -4.07
N GLU A 311 18.11 -41.72 -4.25
CA GLU A 311 18.64 -40.95 -3.16
C GLU A 311 17.52 -40.39 -2.27
N ALA A 312 16.39 -39.97 -2.85
CA ALA A 312 15.19 -39.57 -2.11
C ALA A 312 14.75 -40.63 -1.10
N GLU A 313 14.70 -41.91 -1.51
CA GLU A 313 14.28 -43.02 -0.63
C GLU A 313 15.21 -43.17 0.57
N VAL A 314 16.52 -43.02 0.37
CA VAL A 314 17.53 -43.09 1.46
C VAL A 314 17.28 -42.00 2.51
N TYR A 315 17.10 -40.76 2.07
CA TYR A 315 16.90 -39.65 2.99
C TYR A 315 15.52 -39.64 3.64
N LEU A 316 14.47 -40.04 2.91
CA LEU A 316 13.13 -40.24 3.49
C LEU A 316 13.13 -41.32 4.58
N LYS A 317 13.81 -42.44 4.34
CA LYS A 317 13.95 -43.55 5.35
C LYS A 317 14.77 -43.07 6.55
N LYS A 318 15.76 -42.23 6.37
CA LYS A 318 16.49 -41.62 7.49
C LYS A 318 15.57 -40.68 8.29
N GLY A 319 14.79 -39.85 7.59
CA GLY A 319 13.91 -38.85 8.20
C GLY A 319 12.78 -39.48 9.04
N ILE A 320 12.13 -40.54 8.57
CA ILE A 320 11.05 -41.20 9.36
C ILE A 320 11.54 -41.86 10.67
N ASN A 321 12.84 -42.05 10.85
CA ASN A 321 13.42 -42.56 12.09
C ASN A 321 13.82 -41.44 13.06
N MET A 322 13.60 -40.16 12.70
CA MET A 322 13.85 -39.00 13.55
C MET A 322 12.56 -38.58 14.26
N PRO A 323 12.67 -37.84 15.37
CA PRO A 323 11.52 -37.29 16.08
C PRO A 323 10.91 -36.11 15.31
N ILE A 324 10.19 -36.40 14.23
CA ILE A 324 9.49 -35.42 13.42
C ILE A 324 7.97 -35.49 13.69
N GLY A 325 7.26 -34.37 13.46
CA GLY A 325 5.81 -34.33 13.71
C GLY A 325 5.02 -35.23 12.75
N GLU A 326 3.78 -35.58 13.15
CA GLU A 326 2.90 -36.50 12.43
C GLU A 326 2.67 -36.09 10.96
N GLU A 327 2.52 -34.82 10.66
CA GLU A 327 2.34 -34.34 9.30
C GLU A 327 3.56 -34.63 8.43
N ARG A 328 4.75 -34.38 8.92
CA ARG A 328 6.01 -34.67 8.20
C ARG A 328 6.22 -36.18 8.04
N LEU A 329 5.85 -37.00 9.06
CA LEU A 329 5.85 -38.44 8.97
C LEU A 329 4.87 -38.91 7.87
N SER A 330 3.68 -38.35 7.81
CA SER A 330 2.68 -38.65 6.81
C SER A 330 3.20 -38.40 5.40
N ASP A 331 3.76 -37.25 5.14
CA ASP A 331 4.28 -36.85 3.82
C ASP A 331 5.48 -37.72 3.40
N ALA A 332 6.40 -38.00 4.32
CA ALA A 332 7.55 -38.88 4.06
C ALA A 332 7.10 -40.31 3.77
N HIS A 333 6.15 -40.89 4.54
CA HIS A 333 5.59 -42.20 4.28
C HIS A 333 4.84 -42.25 2.94
N PHE A 334 4.13 -41.18 2.57
CA PHE A 334 3.42 -41.16 1.29
C PHE A 334 4.40 -41.16 0.12
N ALA A 335 5.48 -40.38 0.19
CA ALA A 335 6.53 -40.39 -0.83
C ALA A 335 7.23 -41.75 -0.94
N ILE A 336 7.59 -42.38 0.19
CA ILE A 336 8.16 -43.74 0.19
C ILE A 336 7.19 -44.74 -0.43
N ALA A 337 5.89 -44.61 -0.15
CA ALA A 337 4.87 -45.48 -0.75
C ALA A 337 4.79 -45.31 -2.26
N GLN A 338 4.88 -44.07 -2.79
CA GLN A 338 4.88 -43.81 -4.22
C GLN A 338 6.13 -44.40 -4.91
N ILE A 339 7.30 -44.28 -4.28
CA ILE A 339 8.54 -44.88 -4.78
C ILE A 339 8.39 -46.38 -4.88
N ASN A 340 7.94 -47.02 -3.80
CA ASN A 340 7.78 -48.48 -3.76
C ASN A 340 6.67 -48.97 -4.71
N HIS A 341 5.59 -48.19 -4.89
CA HIS A 341 4.57 -48.47 -5.88
C HIS A 341 5.17 -48.49 -7.30
N LYS A 342 5.92 -47.49 -7.67
CA LYS A 342 6.58 -47.37 -8.97
C LYS A 342 7.57 -48.53 -9.20
N ASN A 343 8.25 -48.98 -8.16
CA ASN A 343 9.23 -50.07 -8.19
C ASN A 343 8.55 -51.48 -8.13
N GLY A 344 7.21 -51.57 -8.11
CA GLY A 344 6.48 -52.85 -8.05
C GLY A 344 6.48 -53.52 -6.67
N SER A 345 7.04 -52.88 -5.64
CA SER A 345 7.05 -53.37 -4.25
C SER A 345 5.71 -53.09 -3.54
N TYR A 346 4.65 -53.61 -4.07
CA TYR A 346 3.26 -53.24 -3.68
C TYR A 346 2.93 -53.48 -2.21
N GLY A 347 3.46 -54.55 -1.60
CA GLY A 347 3.27 -54.85 -0.19
C GLY A 347 3.85 -53.73 0.72
N THR A 348 5.07 -53.30 0.41
CA THR A 348 5.76 -52.19 1.09
C THR A 348 5.04 -50.88 0.84
N ALA A 349 4.67 -50.60 -0.41
CA ALA A 349 3.92 -49.40 -0.78
C ALA A 349 2.62 -49.27 0.02
N ARG A 350 1.82 -50.35 0.08
CA ARG A 350 0.58 -50.38 0.89
C ARG A 350 0.84 -50.07 2.37
N THR A 351 1.90 -50.64 2.94
CA THR A 351 2.23 -50.41 4.34
C THR A 351 2.51 -48.91 4.59
N HIS A 352 3.32 -48.32 3.74
CA HIS A 352 3.65 -46.88 3.86
C HIS A 352 2.45 -45.98 3.56
N TYR A 353 1.58 -46.31 2.59
CA TYR A 353 0.33 -45.54 2.40
C TYR A 353 -0.57 -45.60 3.65
N LYS A 354 -0.69 -46.74 4.31
CA LYS A 354 -1.45 -46.85 5.56
C LYS A 354 -0.82 -46.03 6.68
N LEU A 355 0.50 -46.03 6.82
CA LEU A 355 1.22 -45.19 7.79
C LEU A 355 1.00 -43.71 7.50
N ALA A 356 1.03 -43.31 6.25
CA ALA A 356 0.73 -41.95 5.85
C ALA A 356 -0.68 -41.51 6.28
N ALA A 357 -1.69 -42.35 6.00
CA ALA A 357 -3.07 -42.08 6.41
C ALA A 357 -3.28 -42.10 7.93
N ASN A 358 -2.52 -42.90 8.68
CA ASN A 358 -2.60 -42.94 10.13
C ASN A 358 -2.00 -41.69 10.80
N ASN A 359 -0.95 -41.11 10.21
CA ASN A 359 -0.30 -39.89 10.72
C ASN A 359 -1.02 -38.60 10.28
N LYS A 360 -2.01 -38.70 9.39
CA LYS A 360 -2.80 -37.54 8.95
C LYS A 360 -4.27 -37.87 8.93
N ALA A 361 -4.95 -37.60 10.04
CA ALA A 361 -6.39 -37.86 10.16
C ALA A 361 -7.19 -37.17 9.04
N GLY A 362 -8.16 -37.85 8.48
CA GLY A 362 -9.00 -37.31 7.41
C GLY A 362 -8.36 -37.31 6.02
N TRP A 363 -7.20 -37.91 5.81
CA TRP A 363 -6.53 -37.94 4.51
C TRP A 363 -6.87 -39.20 3.71
N GLY A 364 -7.73 -39.06 2.72
CA GLY A 364 -8.23 -40.15 1.89
C GLY A 364 -7.32 -40.60 0.74
N LYS A 365 -6.40 -39.70 0.30
CA LYS A 365 -5.55 -39.96 -0.88
C LYS A 365 -4.73 -41.25 -0.81
N PRO A 366 -4.13 -41.65 0.33
CA PRO A 366 -3.44 -42.93 0.44
C PRO A 366 -4.34 -44.13 0.11
N TYR A 367 -5.61 -44.12 0.52
CA TYR A 367 -6.56 -45.20 0.20
C TYR A 367 -6.97 -45.21 -1.27
N ILE A 368 -7.02 -44.06 -1.93
CA ILE A 368 -7.17 -43.97 -3.39
C ILE A 368 -6.05 -44.74 -4.08
N GLU A 369 -4.82 -44.49 -3.68
CA GLU A 369 -3.64 -45.12 -4.30
C GLU A 369 -3.56 -46.60 -4.00
N ILE A 370 -3.91 -47.06 -2.77
CA ILE A 370 -4.03 -48.49 -2.44
C ILE A 370 -5.06 -49.16 -3.34
N GLY A 371 -6.24 -48.56 -3.51
CA GLY A 371 -7.27 -49.10 -4.40
C GLY A 371 -6.81 -49.21 -5.86
N LYS A 372 -6.09 -48.24 -6.37
CA LYS A 372 -5.49 -48.28 -7.70
C LYS A 372 -4.50 -49.44 -7.85
N MET A 373 -3.63 -49.65 -6.84
CA MET A 373 -2.70 -50.79 -6.85
C MET A 373 -3.45 -52.15 -6.86
N TYR A 374 -4.53 -52.25 -6.07
CA TYR A 374 -5.35 -53.49 -6.07
C TYR A 374 -5.97 -53.73 -7.45
N ALA A 375 -6.62 -52.73 -8.03
CA ALA A 375 -7.22 -52.83 -9.35
C ALA A 375 -6.20 -53.19 -10.45
N ALA A 376 -4.98 -52.61 -10.38
CA ALA A 376 -3.90 -52.95 -11.30
C ALA A 376 -3.42 -54.39 -11.15
N SER A 377 -3.61 -55.02 -9.99
CA SER A 377 -3.14 -56.37 -9.67
C SER A 377 -4.17 -57.46 -9.95
N VAL A 378 -5.31 -57.16 -10.60
CA VAL A 378 -6.40 -58.14 -10.87
C VAL A 378 -5.89 -59.38 -11.57
N ARG A 379 -5.09 -59.26 -12.62
CA ARG A 379 -4.57 -60.40 -13.38
C ARG A 379 -3.60 -61.23 -12.57
N SER A 380 -2.69 -60.63 -11.85
CA SER A 380 -1.65 -61.32 -11.07
C SER A 380 -2.21 -61.97 -9.79
N CYS A 381 -3.21 -61.34 -9.14
CA CYS A 381 -3.76 -61.79 -7.88
C CYS A 381 -5.08 -62.60 -8.02
N GLY A 382 -5.66 -62.61 -9.20
CA GLY A 382 -6.91 -63.32 -9.47
C GLY A 382 -6.72 -64.75 -10.04
N ASN A 383 -5.48 -65.25 -10.18
CA ASN A 383 -5.16 -66.67 -10.58
C ASN A 383 -5.90 -67.19 -11.83
N ASN A 384 -6.18 -66.32 -12.80
CA ASN A 384 -7.00 -66.62 -13.99
C ASN A 384 -8.43 -67.09 -13.68
N ASP A 385 -8.93 -66.84 -12.48
CA ASP A 385 -10.24 -67.16 -12.01
C ASP A 385 -11.13 -65.91 -11.99
N GLY A 386 -12.24 -65.92 -12.74
CA GLY A 386 -13.13 -64.77 -12.88
C GLY A 386 -13.70 -64.25 -11.54
N PHE A 387 -14.08 -65.19 -10.66
CA PHE A 387 -14.58 -64.88 -9.34
C PHE A 387 -13.48 -64.21 -8.51
N GLN A 388 -12.28 -64.79 -8.47
CA GLN A 388 -11.16 -64.24 -7.72
C GLN A 388 -10.72 -62.85 -8.27
N GLN A 389 -10.70 -62.68 -9.60
CA GLN A 389 -10.47 -61.37 -10.22
C GLN A 389 -11.49 -60.33 -9.76
N GLY A 390 -12.77 -60.70 -9.72
CA GLY A 390 -13.82 -59.82 -9.22
C GLY A 390 -13.69 -59.51 -7.72
N VAL A 391 -13.22 -60.46 -6.90
CA VAL A 391 -12.96 -60.24 -5.47
C VAL A 391 -11.80 -59.24 -5.25
N VAL A 392 -10.75 -59.28 -6.11
CA VAL A 392 -9.69 -58.25 -6.10
C VAL A 392 -10.25 -56.85 -6.38
N ILE A 393 -11.22 -56.75 -7.33
CA ILE A 393 -11.89 -55.46 -7.57
C ILE A 393 -12.72 -55.05 -6.36
N CYS A 394 -13.44 -55.97 -5.70
CA CYS A 394 -14.17 -55.65 -4.48
C CYS A 394 -13.24 -55.06 -3.40
N ALA A 395 -12.01 -55.60 -3.25
CA ALA A 395 -11.01 -55.00 -2.35
C ALA A 395 -10.61 -53.58 -2.74
N ALA A 396 -10.50 -53.31 -4.05
CA ALA A 396 -10.23 -51.94 -4.53
C ALA A 396 -11.41 -50.99 -4.22
N LEU A 397 -12.64 -51.44 -4.44
CA LEU A 397 -13.86 -50.69 -4.12
C LEU A 397 -13.96 -50.37 -2.62
N ASP A 398 -13.54 -51.32 -1.74
CA ASP A 398 -13.48 -51.07 -0.29
C ASP A 398 -12.52 -49.92 0.06
N MET A 399 -11.36 -49.86 -0.59
CA MET A 399 -10.39 -48.78 -0.36
C MET A 399 -10.93 -47.42 -0.83
N TRP A 400 -11.53 -47.37 -2.03
CA TRP A 400 -12.13 -46.13 -2.53
C TRP A 400 -13.35 -45.70 -1.73
N GLY A 401 -14.18 -46.66 -1.28
CA GLY A 401 -15.28 -46.39 -0.34
C GLY A 401 -14.78 -45.77 0.96
N LYS A 402 -13.69 -46.34 1.53
CA LYS A 402 -13.03 -45.79 2.71
C LYS A 402 -12.46 -44.41 2.46
N ALA A 403 -11.77 -44.17 1.34
CA ALA A 403 -11.20 -42.88 0.99
C ALA A 403 -12.24 -41.74 1.06
N LYS A 404 -13.36 -41.93 0.34
CA LYS A 404 -14.43 -40.91 0.30
C LYS A 404 -15.20 -40.75 1.61
N SER A 405 -15.22 -41.78 2.46
CA SER A 405 -15.91 -41.72 3.77
C SER A 405 -15.14 -40.87 4.80
N ILE A 406 -13.81 -40.77 4.65
CA ILE A 406 -12.93 -40.04 5.58
C ILE A 406 -12.47 -38.69 5.03
N ASP A 407 -12.52 -38.50 3.71
CA ASP A 407 -12.02 -37.30 3.03
C ASP A 407 -12.96 -36.92 1.88
N GLY A 408 -13.76 -35.93 2.10
CA GLY A 408 -14.67 -35.37 1.10
C GLY A 408 -13.96 -34.80 -0.14
N SER A 409 -12.72 -34.37 -0.01
CA SER A 409 -11.96 -33.76 -1.11
C SER A 409 -11.60 -34.77 -2.22
N VAL A 410 -11.53 -36.06 -1.90
CA VAL A 410 -11.25 -37.13 -2.85
C VAL A 410 -12.53 -37.89 -3.30
N ALA A 411 -13.71 -37.43 -2.91
CA ALA A 411 -14.96 -38.13 -3.16
C ALA A 411 -15.24 -38.30 -4.67
N ASP A 412 -15.01 -37.30 -5.46
CA ASP A 412 -15.23 -37.33 -6.92
C ASP A 412 -14.28 -38.32 -7.62
N GLU A 413 -12.99 -38.30 -7.23
CA GLU A 413 -12.00 -39.26 -7.73
C GLU A 413 -12.41 -40.71 -7.34
N ALA A 414 -12.79 -40.93 -6.08
CA ALA A 414 -13.25 -42.21 -5.59
C ALA A 414 -14.51 -42.70 -6.33
N ASN A 415 -15.51 -41.84 -6.51
CA ASN A 415 -16.73 -42.17 -7.23
C ASN A 415 -16.46 -42.51 -8.71
N SER A 416 -15.58 -41.77 -9.37
CA SER A 416 -15.16 -42.07 -10.75
C SER A 416 -14.48 -43.42 -10.86
N LEU A 417 -13.60 -43.78 -9.91
CA LEU A 417 -12.94 -45.08 -9.88
C LEU A 417 -13.94 -46.20 -9.58
N ILE A 418 -14.82 -46.03 -8.60
CA ILE A 418 -15.89 -46.99 -8.28
C ILE A 418 -16.76 -47.22 -9.51
N GLY A 419 -17.24 -46.19 -10.18
CA GLY A 419 -18.05 -46.28 -11.39
C GLY A 419 -17.36 -47.06 -12.51
N ARG A 420 -16.05 -46.80 -12.72
CA ARG A 420 -15.25 -47.49 -13.75
C ARG A 420 -15.11 -48.99 -13.52
N TYR A 421 -14.94 -49.41 -12.26
CA TYR A 421 -14.61 -50.77 -11.91
C TYR A 421 -15.81 -51.60 -11.39
N SER A 422 -16.93 -50.97 -11.10
CA SER A 422 -18.15 -51.66 -10.60
C SER A 422 -18.67 -52.79 -11.51
N GLY A 423 -18.48 -52.63 -12.81
CA GLY A 423 -18.84 -53.71 -13.79
C GLY A 423 -17.89 -54.92 -13.81
N SER A 424 -16.77 -54.87 -13.07
CA SER A 424 -15.76 -55.94 -13.03
C SER A 424 -15.79 -56.77 -11.75
N VAL A 425 -16.80 -56.57 -10.89
CA VAL A 425 -17.04 -57.42 -9.70
C VAL A 425 -17.60 -58.81 -10.11
N PRO A 426 -17.61 -59.81 -9.22
CA PRO A 426 -18.13 -61.13 -9.54
C PRO A 426 -19.56 -61.15 -10.08
N THR A 427 -19.86 -62.05 -10.99
CA THR A 427 -21.24 -62.29 -11.42
C THR A 427 -22.04 -63.12 -10.35
N LYS A 428 -23.38 -63.15 -10.47
CA LYS A 428 -24.21 -63.95 -9.59
C LYS A 428 -23.91 -65.47 -9.80
N GLU A 429 -23.63 -65.84 -11.01
CA GLU A 429 -23.30 -67.20 -11.40
C GLU A 429 -21.99 -67.69 -10.79
N ASP A 430 -20.93 -66.82 -10.87
CA ASP A 430 -19.61 -67.10 -10.29
C ASP A 430 -19.69 -67.22 -8.76
N ALA A 431 -20.46 -66.35 -8.12
CA ALA A 431 -20.65 -66.37 -6.66
C ALA A 431 -21.47 -67.56 -6.20
N PHE A 432 -22.53 -67.93 -6.93
CA PHE A 432 -23.36 -69.10 -6.63
C PHE A 432 -22.55 -70.39 -6.70
N GLN A 433 -21.72 -70.56 -7.73
CA GLN A 433 -20.84 -71.74 -7.87
C GLN A 433 -19.85 -71.88 -6.70
N ARG A 434 -19.51 -70.82 -6.04
CA ARG A 434 -18.60 -70.79 -4.89
C ARG A 434 -19.32 -70.82 -3.53
N GLY A 435 -20.64 -70.81 -3.54
CA GLY A 435 -21.44 -70.74 -2.32
C GLY A 435 -21.32 -69.42 -1.55
N VAL A 436 -20.96 -68.32 -2.22
CA VAL A 436 -20.76 -67.02 -1.61
C VAL A 436 -21.89 -66.10 -2.01
N LYS A 437 -22.42 -65.34 -1.07
CA LYS A 437 -23.47 -64.32 -1.27
C LYS A 437 -22.93 -62.91 -1.28
N ALA A 438 -23.72 -61.99 -1.87
CA ALA A 438 -23.43 -60.58 -1.77
C ALA A 438 -23.40 -60.13 -0.30
N GLY A 439 -22.43 -59.32 0.08
CA GLY A 439 -22.20 -58.86 1.45
C GLY A 439 -21.34 -59.80 2.31
N GLU A 440 -21.12 -61.06 1.86
CA GLU A 440 -20.17 -61.90 2.55
C GLU A 440 -18.72 -61.58 2.25
N SER A 441 -17.83 -62.10 3.10
CA SER A 441 -16.39 -61.86 2.97
C SER A 441 -15.74 -63.00 2.17
N ALA A 442 -14.94 -62.65 1.16
CA ALA A 442 -14.13 -63.65 0.42
C ALA A 442 -12.64 -63.27 0.56
N SER A 443 -11.80 -64.34 0.65
CA SER A 443 -10.36 -64.13 0.78
C SER A 443 -9.74 -63.55 -0.49
N VAL A 444 -8.80 -62.64 -0.34
CA VAL A 444 -8.02 -62.07 -1.44
C VAL A 444 -6.61 -62.64 -1.38
N GLY A 445 -6.20 -63.25 -2.46
CA GLY A 445 -4.86 -63.85 -2.55
C GLY A 445 -3.73 -62.87 -2.79
N CYS A 446 -2.52 -63.44 -3.04
CA CYS A 446 -1.37 -62.67 -3.47
C CYS A 446 -0.87 -61.69 -2.41
N TRP A 447 -0.16 -60.62 -2.81
CA TRP A 447 0.37 -59.56 -1.90
C TRP A 447 -0.74 -58.73 -1.22
N ILE A 448 -1.97 -58.76 -1.77
CA ILE A 448 -3.11 -58.03 -1.22
C ILE A 448 -3.52 -58.65 0.13
N GLY A 449 -3.72 -59.98 0.16
CA GLY A 449 -4.07 -60.73 1.36
C GLY A 449 -5.37 -60.26 2.02
N GLY A 450 -5.76 -60.95 3.10
CA GLY A 450 -6.96 -60.58 3.85
C GLY A 450 -8.25 -60.95 3.13
N SER A 451 -9.29 -60.12 3.26
CA SER A 451 -10.60 -60.39 2.65
C SER A 451 -11.24 -59.10 2.13
N ALA A 452 -12.16 -59.22 1.21
CA ALA A 452 -13.00 -58.14 0.67
C ALA A 452 -14.49 -58.52 0.78
N ILE A 453 -15.34 -57.49 0.89
CA ILE A 453 -16.80 -57.69 0.88
C ILE A 453 -17.25 -57.89 -0.54
N VAL A 454 -17.82 -59.06 -0.83
CA VAL A 454 -18.30 -59.45 -2.15
C VAL A 454 -19.48 -58.57 -2.57
N ARG A 455 -19.30 -57.91 -3.70
CA ARG A 455 -20.35 -57.20 -4.43
C ARG A 455 -20.61 -57.93 -5.73
N LEU A 456 -21.88 -57.95 -6.17
CA LEU A 456 -22.25 -58.65 -7.40
C LEU A 456 -22.60 -57.64 -8.49
N ARG A 457 -22.28 -57.96 -9.74
CA ARG A 457 -22.49 -57.08 -10.90
C ARG A 457 -23.91 -56.52 -11.04
N SER A 458 -24.93 -57.21 -10.53
CA SER A 458 -26.32 -56.75 -10.54
C SER A 458 -26.67 -55.70 -9.48
N GLN A 459 -25.72 -55.30 -8.65
CA GLN A 459 -25.94 -54.33 -7.57
C GLN A 459 -25.49 -52.91 -7.95
N TYR A 460 -25.03 -52.71 -9.20
CA TYR A 460 -24.59 -51.42 -9.73
C TYR A 460 -25.37 -51.01 -10.97
#